data_50c6485427842e004a16f8888dbc9add
#
_entry.id   50c6485427842e004a16f8888dbc9add
#
_cell.length_a   1.000
_cell.length_b   1.000
_cell.length_c   1.000
_cell.angle_alpha   90.00
_cell.angle_beta   90.00
_cell.angle_gamma   90.00
#
_symmetry.space_group_name_H-M   'P 1'
#
loop_
_entity.id
_entity.type
_entity.pdbx_description
1 polymer ?
#
loop_
_entity_poly.entity_id
_entity_poly.type
_entity_poly.pdbx_seq_one_letter_code
_entity_poly.pdbx_strand_id
1 'polypeptide(L)'
;MERQDNACSSAFAREFAVSSDFSVPEHPFTRAWRTWEAWSSADTWTRVVADARRKGRDLSALGDLEELTSGPDPLTALRANCEVVQTMTRWQWEAMRAARELGYGWHEIGQAIGLDAEEARGAYLAAVDELELAAGAMTDLGPLLRYDPRWRALADDNDADRER
;
A
#
# COMPACT_ATOMS: atom_id res chain seq x y z
N MET A 1 -0.18 51.81 -35.67
CA MET A 1 -0.01 51.34 -34.27
C MET A 1 -0.33 49.86 -34.27
N GLU A 2 0.74 49.11 -34.36
CA GLU A 2 0.82 47.72 -34.77
C GLU A 2 0.37 46.73 -33.71
N ARG A 3 -0.34 45.73 -34.19
CA ARG A 3 -0.53 44.48 -33.43
C ARG A 3 0.61 43.54 -33.82
N GLN A 4 1.50 43.31 -32.94
CA GLN A 4 2.46 42.19 -32.91
C GLN A 4 2.10 41.34 -31.70
N ASP A 5 1.75 40.17 -31.93
CA ASP A 5 2.36 38.86 -31.96
C ASP A 5 1.86 37.93 -30.84
N ASN A 6 0.95 37.07 -31.25
CA ASN A 6 0.60 35.86 -30.49
C ASN A 6 1.03 34.59 -31.27
N ALA A 7 2.22 34.62 -31.88
CA ALA A 7 2.72 33.48 -32.66
C ALA A 7 3.68 32.54 -31.87
N CYS A 8 4.05 32.89 -30.65
CA CYS A 8 5.05 32.11 -29.91
C CYS A 8 4.48 31.06 -28.96
N SER A 9 3.14 31.05 -28.76
CA SER A 9 2.51 30.15 -27.77
C SER A 9 2.07 28.79 -28.33
N SER A 10 2.03 28.62 -29.66
CA SER A 10 1.54 27.39 -30.29
C SER A 10 2.63 26.36 -30.63
N ALA A 11 3.88 26.76 -30.62
CA ALA A 11 5.00 25.84 -30.91
C ALA A 11 5.38 24.97 -29.67
N PHE A 12 5.23 25.52 -28.47
CA PHE A 12 5.60 24.80 -27.23
C PHE A 12 4.60 23.70 -26.84
N ALA A 13 3.37 23.78 -27.32
CA ALA A 13 2.33 22.81 -26.99
C ALA A 13 2.37 21.52 -27.83
N ARG A 14 3.15 21.48 -28.91
CA ARG A 14 3.24 20.32 -29.81
C ARG A 14 4.35 19.34 -29.49
N GLU A 15 5.30 19.69 -28.64
CA GLU A 15 6.45 18.84 -28.34
C GLU A 15 6.24 17.94 -27.14
N PHE A 16 5.16 18.12 -26.40
CA PHE A 16 4.75 17.29 -25.27
C PHE A 16 3.45 16.49 -25.52
N ALA A 17 3.16 16.17 -26.77
CA ALA A 17 2.26 15.05 -27.03
C ALA A 17 3.01 13.76 -26.68
N VAL A 18 3.15 13.50 -25.39
CA VAL A 18 3.54 12.20 -24.86
C VAL A 18 2.55 11.20 -25.45
N SER A 19 3.05 10.30 -26.28
CA SER A 19 2.33 9.15 -26.80
C SER A 19 1.50 8.55 -25.69
N SER A 20 0.19 8.61 -25.78
CA SER A 20 -0.77 8.08 -24.82
C SER A 20 -0.77 6.55 -24.74
N ASP A 21 0.27 5.90 -25.23
CA ASP A 21 0.43 4.45 -25.31
C ASP A 21 1.37 3.89 -24.24
N PHE A 22 1.78 4.71 -23.27
CA PHE A 22 2.49 4.23 -22.09
C PHE A 22 1.44 3.78 -21.07
N SER A 23 0.90 2.57 -21.26
CA SER A 23 0.15 1.92 -20.18
C SER A 23 1.15 1.54 -19.09
N VAL A 24 1.24 2.38 -18.06
CA VAL A 24 2.01 2.06 -16.86
C VAL A 24 1.45 0.74 -16.31
N PRO A 25 2.26 -0.32 -16.15
CA PRO A 25 1.77 -1.58 -15.60
C PRO A 25 1.14 -1.31 -14.24
N GLU A 26 -0.04 -1.87 -14.01
CA GLU A 26 -0.72 -1.73 -12.74
C GLU A 26 0.17 -2.24 -11.61
N HIS A 27 0.34 -1.43 -10.57
CA HIS A 27 1.14 -1.80 -9.42
C HIS A 27 0.61 -3.11 -8.79
N PRO A 28 1.47 -4.09 -8.44
CA PRO A 28 1.05 -5.39 -7.88
C PRO A 28 0.07 -5.25 -6.71
N PHE A 29 0.32 -4.34 -5.79
CA PHE A 29 -0.58 -4.01 -4.68
C PHE A 29 -1.98 -3.64 -5.16
N THR A 30 -2.10 -2.77 -6.16
CA THR A 30 -3.40 -2.31 -6.68
C THR A 30 -4.18 -3.49 -7.27
N ARG A 31 -3.51 -4.38 -8.00
CA ARG A 31 -4.10 -5.60 -8.54
C ARG A 31 -4.56 -6.54 -7.44
N ALA A 32 -3.72 -6.80 -6.45
CA ALA A 32 -4.05 -7.65 -5.31
C ALA A 32 -5.23 -7.07 -4.51
N TRP A 33 -5.21 -5.78 -4.22
CA TRP A 33 -6.31 -5.08 -3.56
C TRP A 33 -7.64 -5.25 -4.31
N ARG A 34 -7.68 -5.00 -5.62
CA ARG A 34 -8.89 -5.15 -6.44
C ARG A 34 -9.41 -6.58 -6.46
N THR A 35 -8.50 -7.56 -6.53
CA THR A 35 -8.88 -8.97 -6.49
C THR A 35 -9.55 -9.32 -5.17
N TRP A 36 -8.98 -8.90 -4.06
CA TRP A 36 -9.55 -9.12 -2.72
C TRP A 36 -10.88 -8.37 -2.55
N GLU A 37 -10.97 -7.12 -2.98
CA GLU A 37 -12.17 -6.29 -2.91
C GLU A 37 -13.32 -6.90 -3.72
N ALA A 38 -13.05 -7.35 -4.94
CA ALA A 38 -14.03 -7.99 -5.80
C ALA A 38 -14.60 -9.26 -5.14
N TRP A 39 -13.75 -10.11 -4.55
CA TRP A 39 -14.19 -11.28 -3.81
C TRP A 39 -15.02 -10.89 -2.58
N SER A 40 -14.56 -9.96 -1.78
CA SER A 40 -15.22 -9.52 -0.54
C SER A 40 -16.62 -8.95 -0.82
N SER A 41 -16.74 -8.19 -1.90
CA SER A 41 -18.02 -7.66 -2.37
C SER A 41 -18.96 -8.80 -2.79
N ALA A 42 -18.51 -9.71 -3.65
CA ALA A 42 -19.29 -10.84 -4.15
C ALA A 42 -19.76 -11.78 -3.01
N ASP A 43 -18.87 -12.08 -2.04
CA ASP A 43 -19.20 -12.90 -0.88
C ASP A 43 -20.25 -12.21 0.01
N THR A 44 -20.14 -10.91 0.21
CA THR A 44 -21.13 -10.11 0.94
C THR A 44 -22.48 -10.15 0.26
N TRP A 45 -22.55 -9.90 -1.05
CA TRP A 45 -23.77 -9.97 -1.81
C TRP A 45 -24.36 -11.38 -1.84
N THR A 46 -23.55 -12.41 -1.94
CA THR A 46 -24.00 -13.82 -1.88
C THR A 46 -24.74 -14.10 -0.57
N ARG A 47 -24.21 -13.62 0.57
CA ARG A 47 -24.86 -13.77 1.88
C ARG A 47 -26.15 -12.95 1.98
N VAL A 48 -26.14 -11.70 1.49
CA VAL A 48 -27.33 -10.82 1.49
C VAL A 48 -28.44 -11.44 0.65
N VAL A 49 -28.14 -11.89 -0.56
CA VAL A 49 -29.11 -12.54 -1.46
C VAL A 49 -29.66 -13.85 -0.84
N ALA A 50 -28.81 -14.67 -0.25
CA ALA A 50 -29.22 -15.90 0.40
C ALA A 50 -30.15 -15.63 1.60
N ASP A 51 -29.85 -14.62 2.42
CA ASP A 51 -30.70 -14.21 3.54
C ASP A 51 -32.04 -13.65 3.07
N ALA A 52 -32.04 -12.78 2.06
CA ALA A 52 -33.24 -12.21 1.49
C ALA A 52 -34.17 -13.28 0.89
N ARG A 53 -33.61 -14.26 0.17
CA ARG A 53 -34.35 -15.43 -0.36
C ARG A 53 -35.00 -16.25 0.76
N ARG A 54 -34.25 -16.53 1.85
CA ARG A 54 -34.81 -17.24 3.01
C ARG A 54 -35.96 -16.50 3.67
N LYS A 55 -35.92 -15.16 3.64
CA LYS A 55 -36.99 -14.29 4.21
C LYS A 55 -38.10 -13.96 3.25
N GLY A 56 -38.11 -14.52 2.03
CA GLY A 56 -39.12 -14.24 1.00
C GLY A 56 -39.15 -12.79 0.52
N ARG A 57 -38.04 -12.08 0.60
CA ARG A 57 -37.93 -10.67 0.16
C ARG A 57 -37.84 -10.59 -1.36
N ASP A 58 -38.47 -9.57 -1.92
CA ASP A 58 -38.32 -9.25 -3.34
C ASP A 58 -36.92 -8.68 -3.61
N LEU A 59 -36.23 -9.26 -4.58
CA LEU A 59 -34.89 -8.88 -5.01
C LEU A 59 -34.85 -8.20 -6.37
N SER A 60 -36.02 -7.97 -6.98
CA SER A 60 -36.13 -7.43 -8.36
C SER A 60 -35.51 -6.05 -8.52
N ALA A 61 -35.41 -5.27 -7.43
CA ALA A 61 -34.79 -3.94 -7.41
C ALA A 61 -33.26 -3.95 -7.41
N LEU A 62 -32.62 -5.10 -7.18
CA LEU A 62 -31.15 -5.20 -7.07
C LEU A 62 -30.43 -5.35 -8.43
N GLY A 63 -31.19 -5.47 -9.53
CA GLY A 63 -30.61 -5.67 -10.86
C GLY A 63 -30.09 -7.08 -11.10
N ASP A 64 -28.93 -7.21 -11.76
CA ASP A 64 -28.34 -8.51 -12.08
C ASP A 64 -27.65 -9.12 -10.83
N LEU A 65 -28.32 -10.13 -10.25
CA LEU A 65 -27.80 -10.82 -9.06
C LEU A 65 -26.60 -11.70 -9.39
N GLU A 66 -26.45 -12.17 -10.62
CA GLU A 66 -25.30 -12.97 -11.04
C GLU A 66 -24.05 -12.10 -11.11
N GLU A 67 -24.16 -10.89 -11.66
CA GLU A 67 -23.08 -9.91 -11.64
C GLU A 67 -22.67 -9.53 -10.22
N LEU A 68 -23.62 -9.25 -9.34
CA LEU A 68 -23.35 -8.87 -7.94
C LEU A 68 -22.68 -9.98 -7.13
N THR A 69 -22.97 -11.24 -7.41
CA THR A 69 -22.43 -12.41 -6.69
C THR A 69 -21.24 -13.05 -7.38
N SER A 70 -20.84 -12.57 -8.56
CA SER A 70 -19.69 -13.05 -9.29
C SER A 70 -18.39 -12.44 -8.76
N GLY A 71 -17.41 -13.29 -8.46
CA GLY A 71 -16.11 -12.86 -7.97
C GLY A 71 -15.04 -13.94 -8.17
N PRO A 72 -13.77 -13.61 -7.90
CA PRO A 72 -12.71 -14.60 -7.92
C PRO A 72 -12.94 -15.69 -6.87
N ASP A 73 -12.31 -16.85 -7.06
CA ASP A 73 -12.40 -17.93 -6.07
C ASP A 73 -11.72 -17.55 -4.76
N PRO A 74 -12.14 -18.15 -3.60
CA PRO A 74 -11.63 -17.79 -2.28
C PRO A 74 -10.12 -17.96 -2.10
N LEU A 75 -9.49 -18.93 -2.78
CA LEU A 75 -8.03 -19.10 -2.67
C LEU A 75 -7.27 -18.02 -3.43
N THR A 76 -7.78 -17.58 -4.56
CA THR A 76 -7.23 -16.42 -5.29
C THR A 76 -7.36 -15.15 -4.44
N ALA A 77 -8.51 -14.95 -3.81
CA ALA A 77 -8.73 -13.83 -2.89
C ALA A 77 -7.79 -13.89 -1.67
N LEU A 78 -7.60 -15.09 -1.10
CA LEU A 78 -6.68 -15.28 0.04
C LEU A 78 -5.23 -14.94 -0.34
N ARG A 79 -4.75 -15.38 -1.52
CA ARG A 79 -3.41 -15.01 -2.02
C ARG A 79 -3.29 -13.51 -2.19
N ALA A 80 -4.29 -12.88 -2.80
CA ALA A 80 -4.32 -11.42 -2.97
C ALA A 80 -4.29 -10.69 -1.62
N ASN A 81 -5.06 -11.16 -0.64
CA ASN A 81 -5.03 -10.61 0.72
C ASN A 81 -3.64 -10.74 1.36
N CYS A 82 -2.96 -11.89 1.22
CA CYS A 82 -1.60 -12.06 1.73
C CYS A 82 -0.62 -11.06 1.09
N GLU A 83 -0.71 -10.83 -0.23
CA GLU A 83 0.12 -9.83 -0.92
C GLU A 83 -0.14 -8.41 -0.40
N VAL A 84 -1.41 -8.06 -0.15
CA VAL A 84 -1.80 -6.77 0.44
C VAL A 84 -1.20 -6.62 1.82
N VAL A 85 -1.40 -7.60 2.71
CA VAL A 85 -0.89 -7.57 4.09
C VAL A 85 0.64 -7.45 4.11
N GLN A 86 1.35 -8.25 3.32
CA GLN A 86 2.81 -8.20 3.23
C GLN A 86 3.31 -6.82 2.76
N THR A 87 2.65 -6.24 1.76
CA THR A 87 3.01 -4.90 1.27
C THR A 87 2.76 -3.83 2.33
N MET A 88 1.62 -3.88 3.01
CA MET A 88 1.28 -2.93 4.08
C MET A 88 2.24 -3.05 5.26
N THR A 89 2.60 -4.26 5.67
CA THR A 89 3.60 -4.51 6.73
C THR A 89 4.96 -3.93 6.35
N ARG A 90 5.38 -4.11 5.08
CA ARG A 90 6.62 -3.52 4.57
C ARG A 90 6.60 -1.99 4.62
N TRP A 91 5.51 -1.34 4.24
CA TRP A 91 5.41 0.12 4.30
C TRP A 91 5.33 0.66 5.72
N GLN A 92 4.83 -0.13 6.67
CA GLN A 92 4.73 0.27 8.07
C GLN A 92 6.10 0.57 8.68
N TRP A 93 7.14 -0.23 8.38
CA TRP A 93 8.48 0.04 8.90
C TRP A 93 9.06 1.36 8.34
N GLU A 94 8.77 1.70 7.08
CA GLU A 94 9.20 2.98 6.49
C GLU A 94 8.58 4.16 7.23
N ALA A 95 7.30 4.06 7.61
CA ALA A 95 6.63 5.07 8.42
C ALA A 95 7.23 5.16 9.83
N MET A 96 7.53 4.01 10.46
CA MET A 96 8.21 3.98 11.76
C MET A 96 9.60 4.60 11.70
N ARG A 97 10.39 4.29 10.65
CA ARG A 97 11.68 4.90 10.41
C ARG A 97 11.56 6.43 10.31
N ALA A 98 10.66 6.91 9.46
CA ALA A 98 10.44 8.35 9.28
C ALA A 98 10.01 9.03 10.59
N ALA A 99 9.16 8.38 11.40
CA ALA A 99 8.79 8.89 12.71
C ALA A 99 9.99 8.97 13.64
N ARG A 100 10.87 7.96 13.69
CA ARG A 100 12.12 8.00 14.48
C ARG A 100 13.07 9.10 14.01
N GLU A 101 13.23 9.30 12.71
CA GLU A 101 14.04 10.40 12.15
C GLU A 101 13.51 11.78 12.55
N LEU A 102 12.18 11.91 12.70
CA LEU A 102 11.52 13.12 13.19
C LEU A 102 11.56 13.27 14.71
N GLY A 103 12.02 12.25 15.43
CA GLY A 103 12.23 12.30 16.86
C GLY A 103 11.13 11.73 17.72
N TYR A 104 10.11 11.08 17.14
CA TYR A 104 9.08 10.38 17.93
C TYR A 104 9.68 9.21 18.70
N GLY A 105 9.25 9.04 19.95
CA GLY A 105 9.63 7.91 20.81
C GLY A 105 8.94 6.60 20.42
N TRP A 106 9.50 5.48 20.87
CA TRP A 106 8.88 4.16 20.63
C TRP A 106 7.51 4.02 21.28
N HIS A 107 7.28 4.71 22.38
CA HIS A 107 5.96 4.76 23.03
C HIS A 107 4.90 5.40 22.12
N GLU A 108 5.20 6.55 21.51
CA GLU A 108 4.29 7.25 20.61
C GLU A 108 4.03 6.45 19.33
N ILE A 109 5.10 5.85 18.77
CA ILE A 109 5.00 4.98 17.58
C ILE A 109 4.16 3.75 17.91
N GLY A 110 4.41 3.09 19.04
CA GLY A 110 3.64 1.93 19.49
C GLY A 110 2.15 2.27 19.65
N GLN A 111 1.82 3.37 20.31
CA GLN A 111 0.42 3.83 20.41
C GLN A 111 -0.24 4.03 19.04
N ALA A 112 0.48 4.58 18.06
CA ALA A 112 -0.06 4.82 16.72
C ALA A 112 -0.40 3.54 15.95
N ILE A 113 0.30 2.43 16.24
CA ILE A 113 0.11 1.14 15.56
C ILE A 113 -0.55 0.06 16.43
N GLY A 114 -0.97 0.42 17.66
CA GLY A 114 -1.66 -0.48 18.58
C GLY A 114 -0.75 -1.50 19.26
N LEU A 115 0.54 -1.20 19.42
CA LEU A 115 1.56 -1.99 20.09
C LEU A 115 2.12 -1.25 21.30
N ASP A 116 2.79 -1.97 22.21
CA ASP A 116 3.63 -1.30 23.20
C ASP A 116 4.98 -0.85 22.59
N ALA A 117 5.77 -0.08 23.35
CA ALA A 117 7.02 0.49 22.87
C ALA A 117 8.05 -0.57 22.46
N GLU A 118 8.13 -1.68 23.22
CA GLU A 118 9.07 -2.76 22.98
C GLU A 118 8.66 -3.62 21.79
N GLU A 119 7.36 -3.90 21.66
CA GLU A 119 6.78 -4.58 20.50
C GLU A 119 6.97 -3.77 19.21
N ALA A 120 6.73 -2.46 19.24
CA ALA A 120 6.95 -1.58 18.10
C ALA A 120 8.42 -1.54 17.67
N ARG A 121 9.34 -1.42 18.63
CA ARG A 121 10.78 -1.49 18.41
C ARG A 121 11.21 -2.84 17.84
N GLY A 122 10.68 -3.93 18.39
CA GLY A 122 10.94 -5.28 17.91
C GLY A 122 10.46 -5.51 16.48
N ALA A 123 9.26 -5.04 16.14
CA ALA A 123 8.72 -5.10 14.78
C ALA A 123 9.57 -4.31 13.77
N TYR A 124 10.04 -3.13 14.17
CA TYR A 124 10.95 -2.32 13.37
C TYR A 124 12.28 -3.03 13.11
N LEU A 125 12.91 -3.57 14.16
CA LEU A 125 14.19 -4.31 14.04
C LEU A 125 14.05 -5.54 13.15
N ALA A 126 12.97 -6.31 13.28
CA ALA A 126 12.70 -7.46 12.42
C ALA A 126 12.65 -7.07 10.93
N ALA A 127 11.98 -5.95 10.60
CA ALA A 127 11.93 -5.46 9.24
C ALA A 127 13.29 -4.98 8.73
N VAL A 128 14.10 -4.35 9.58
CA VAL A 128 15.48 -3.93 9.26
C VAL A 128 16.36 -5.14 8.99
N ASP A 129 16.24 -6.21 9.80
CA ASP A 129 16.98 -7.47 9.62
C ASP A 129 16.65 -8.15 8.29
N GLU A 130 15.36 -8.19 7.91
CA GLU A 130 14.93 -8.71 6.61
C GLU A 130 15.53 -7.92 5.44
N LEU A 131 15.58 -6.60 5.56
CA LEU A 131 16.15 -5.73 4.52
C LEU A 131 17.67 -5.90 4.41
N GLU A 132 18.36 -6.02 5.55
CA GLU A 132 19.80 -6.28 5.58
C GLU A 132 20.14 -7.62 4.91
N LEU A 133 19.37 -8.66 5.24
CA LEU A 133 19.52 -9.98 4.62
C LEU A 133 19.24 -9.93 3.12
N ALA A 134 18.18 -9.25 2.70
CA ALA A 134 17.85 -9.07 1.28
C ALA A 134 18.94 -8.29 0.53
N ALA A 135 19.46 -7.22 1.11
CA ALA A 135 20.53 -6.43 0.52
C ALA A 135 21.85 -7.23 0.37
N GLY A 136 22.15 -8.10 1.35
CA GLY A 136 23.30 -9.01 1.29
C GLY A 136 23.17 -10.09 0.21
N ALA A 137 21.94 -10.54 -0.07
CA ALA A 137 21.67 -11.57 -1.09
C ALA A 137 21.62 -11.00 -2.53
N MET A 138 21.39 -9.70 -2.70
CA MET A 138 21.13 -9.05 -3.99
C MET A 138 22.29 -8.13 -4.42
N THR A 139 23.48 -8.67 -4.53
CA THR A 139 24.68 -7.91 -4.93
C THR A 139 24.59 -7.27 -6.32
N ASP A 140 23.65 -7.71 -7.18
CA ASP A 140 23.57 -7.29 -8.59
C ASP A 140 22.47 -6.24 -8.92
N LEU A 141 21.60 -5.86 -7.98
CA LEU A 141 20.45 -4.97 -8.27
C LEU A 141 20.71 -3.46 -8.04
N GLY A 142 21.96 -3.05 -7.90
CA GLY A 142 22.35 -1.64 -7.96
C GLY A 142 21.77 -0.75 -6.81
N PRO A 143 21.88 0.59 -6.94
CA PRO A 143 21.73 1.54 -5.83
C PRO A 143 20.32 1.74 -5.28
N LEU A 144 19.29 1.06 -5.80
CA LEU A 144 17.89 1.27 -5.43
C LEU A 144 17.47 0.57 -4.12
N LEU A 145 18.25 -0.40 -3.61
CA LEU A 145 17.99 -1.10 -2.35
C LEU A 145 19.21 -1.00 -1.43
N ARG A 146 19.67 0.22 -1.17
CA ARG A 146 20.75 0.41 -0.21
C ARG A 146 20.18 0.31 1.20
N TYR A 147 20.50 -0.80 1.89
CA TYR A 147 20.44 -0.84 3.35
C TYR A 147 21.35 0.25 3.92
N ASP A 148 20.79 1.12 4.78
CA ASP A 148 21.56 2.12 5.49
C ASP A 148 21.77 1.63 6.95
N PRO A 149 23.02 1.38 7.37
CA PRO A 149 23.31 0.94 8.74
C PRO A 149 22.75 1.88 9.84
N ARG A 150 22.49 3.14 9.49
CA ARG A 150 21.88 4.11 10.42
C ARG A 150 20.44 3.71 10.81
N TRP A 151 19.74 2.92 9.99
CA TRP A 151 18.38 2.48 10.33
C TRP A 151 18.36 1.61 11.57
N ARG A 152 19.37 0.75 11.76
CA ARG A 152 19.49 -0.03 12.99
C ARG A 152 19.74 0.85 14.21
N ALA A 153 20.57 1.87 14.06
CA ALA A 153 20.87 2.80 15.15
C ALA A 153 19.64 3.60 15.64
N LEU A 154 18.64 3.83 14.78
CA LEU A 154 17.38 4.46 15.20
C LEU A 154 16.58 3.62 16.22
N ALA A 155 16.79 2.31 16.26
CA ALA A 155 16.18 1.44 17.27
C ALA A 155 16.85 1.55 18.63
N ASP A 156 18.15 1.88 18.68
CA ASP A 156 18.95 1.93 19.90
C ASP A 156 18.91 3.29 20.61
N ASP A 157 18.35 4.29 19.93
CA ASP A 157 18.20 5.64 20.48
C ASP A 157 17.22 5.61 21.68
N ASN A 158 17.76 5.82 22.86
CA ASN A 158 17.03 5.65 24.11
C ASN A 158 16.10 6.85 24.31
N ASP A 159 14.79 6.63 24.41
CA ASP A 159 13.77 7.67 24.66
C ASP A 159 14.04 8.47 25.97
N ALA A 160 14.87 7.93 26.86
CA ALA A 160 15.22 8.54 28.14
C ALA A 160 15.99 9.88 28.02
N ASP A 161 16.63 10.17 26.88
CA ASP A 161 17.40 11.42 26.69
C ASP A 161 16.57 12.59 26.13
N ARG A 162 15.30 12.35 25.75
CA ARG A 162 14.42 13.36 25.15
C ARG A 162 13.44 14.01 26.12
N GLU A 163 13.30 13.48 27.33
CA GLU A 163 12.47 14.08 28.39
C GLU A 163 13.19 15.16 29.21
N ARG A 164 14.37 15.61 28.78
CA ARG A 164 15.13 16.69 29.38
C ARG A 164 15.18 17.90 28.45
#